data_45bb5373e3a45c61ffba9f65177631ab
#
_entry.id   45bb5373e3a45c61ffba9f65177631ab
#
_cell.length_a   1.000
_cell.length_b   1.000
_cell.length_c   1.000
_cell.angle_alpha   90.00
_cell.angle_beta   90.00
_cell.angle_gamma   90.00
#
_symmetry.space_group_name_H-M   'P 1'
#
loop_
_entity.id
_entity.type
_entity.pdbx_description
1 polymer ?
#
loop_
_entity_poly.entity_id
_entity_poly.type
_entity_poly.pdbx_seq_one_letter_code
_entity_poly.pdbx_strand_id
1 'polypeptide(L)'
;ELGEFDRSGRRKPVAKGQNDFVLPADQLIAAIGQALAPEELFDGVSLKLNDRQFIAVDPVNGQTSESWVFAGGDAVTGPSSVIEAIAAGEKAAVGIDTLLTGGEHAAWRVSRRVDTFFDPDADPVVTPRPGLTLLPVAKRKGFAEVERTWASGVALGESKRCLRCDYREETVTVSR
;
A
#
# COMPACT_ATOMS: atom_id res chain seq x y z
N GLU A 1 -15.11 -14.64 19.44
CA GLU A 1 -13.93 -14.18 20.21
C GLU A 1 -12.75 -13.96 19.30
N LEU A 2 -11.80 -13.11 19.73
CA LEU A 2 -10.53 -12.95 19.04
C LEU A 2 -9.53 -13.94 19.64
N GLY A 3 -9.08 -14.89 18.83
CA GLY A 3 -8.07 -15.89 19.16
C GLY A 3 -6.63 -15.37 19.07
N GLU A 4 -5.71 -16.23 18.76
CA GLU A 4 -4.29 -15.91 18.61
C GLU A 4 -4.03 -15.06 17.35
N PHE A 5 -2.86 -14.43 17.34
CA PHE A 5 -2.41 -13.68 16.16
C PHE A 5 -2.07 -14.64 15.02
N ASP A 6 -2.52 -14.29 13.82
CA ASP A 6 -2.09 -14.96 12.60
C ASP A 6 -0.71 -14.42 12.12
N ARG A 7 -0.20 -15.00 11.03
CA ARG A 7 1.09 -14.58 10.45
C ARG A 7 1.11 -13.13 9.94
N SER A 8 -0.06 -12.52 9.76
CA SER A 8 -0.19 -11.11 9.37
C SER A 8 -0.23 -10.14 10.56
N GLY A 9 -0.16 -10.66 11.79
CA GLY A 9 -0.28 -9.87 13.02
C GLY A 9 -1.73 -9.51 13.38
N ARG A 10 -2.73 -10.14 12.78
CA ARG A 10 -4.14 -9.97 13.12
C ARG A 10 -4.62 -11.11 14.00
N ARG A 11 -5.47 -10.82 14.95
CA ARG A 11 -6.11 -11.87 15.76
C ARG A 11 -7.18 -12.59 14.95
N LYS A 12 -7.08 -13.91 14.89
CA LYS A 12 -8.06 -14.75 14.20
C LYS A 12 -9.41 -14.71 14.93
N PRO A 13 -10.53 -14.56 14.22
CA PRO A 13 -11.83 -14.78 14.82
C PRO A 13 -12.01 -16.28 15.13
N VAL A 14 -12.43 -16.56 16.34
CA VAL A 14 -12.75 -17.92 16.81
C VAL A 14 -14.22 -17.95 17.18
N ALA A 15 -14.91 -19.00 16.72
CA ALA A 15 -16.32 -19.18 17.06
C ALA A 15 -16.50 -19.31 18.57
N LYS A 16 -17.42 -18.54 19.13
CA LYS A 16 -17.77 -18.56 20.55
C LYS A 16 -19.02 -19.38 20.79
N GLY A 17 -18.90 -20.68 20.73
CA GLY A 17 -20.03 -21.58 20.98
C GLY A 17 -21.18 -21.47 19.97
N GLN A 18 -22.31 -22.05 20.28
CA GLN A 18 -23.50 -22.07 19.43
C GLN A 18 -24.40 -20.86 19.69
N ASN A 19 -23.95 -19.68 19.38
CA ASN A 19 -24.77 -18.47 19.47
C ASN A 19 -25.02 -17.91 18.06
N ASP A 20 -25.59 -18.71 17.19
CA ASP A 20 -26.06 -18.25 15.91
C ASP A 20 -27.27 -17.32 16.11
N PHE A 21 -27.30 -16.22 15.41
CA PHE A 21 -28.43 -15.30 15.40
C PHE A 21 -28.83 -15.00 13.97
N VAL A 22 -30.12 -14.75 13.78
CA VAL A 22 -30.68 -14.44 12.47
C VAL A 22 -30.79 -12.94 12.31
N LEU A 23 -30.17 -12.40 11.27
CA LEU A 23 -30.35 -11.02 10.83
C LEU A 23 -31.23 -11.00 9.58
N PRO A 24 -32.36 -10.31 9.59
CA PRO A 24 -33.13 -10.07 8.38
C PRO A 24 -32.31 -9.19 7.44
N ALA A 25 -32.10 -9.62 6.21
CA ALA A 25 -31.37 -8.88 5.18
C ALA A 25 -31.92 -9.23 3.80
N ASP A 26 -32.05 -8.23 2.95
CA ASP A 26 -32.45 -8.40 1.55
C ASP A 26 -31.26 -8.76 0.65
N GLN A 27 -30.05 -8.41 1.08
CA GLN A 27 -28.81 -8.67 0.35
C GLN A 27 -27.66 -8.96 1.30
N LEU A 28 -26.84 -9.95 0.94
CA LEU A 28 -25.58 -10.27 1.61
C LEU A 28 -24.42 -10.01 0.65
N ILE A 29 -23.45 -9.22 1.08
CA ILE A 29 -22.21 -8.95 0.33
C ILE A 29 -21.05 -9.54 1.11
N ALA A 30 -20.38 -10.57 0.53
CA ALA A 30 -19.17 -11.14 1.10
C ALA A 30 -17.97 -10.24 0.76
N ALA A 31 -17.33 -9.66 1.77
CA ALA A 31 -16.15 -8.80 1.66
C ALA A 31 -15.02 -9.33 2.55
N ILE A 32 -14.70 -10.62 2.40
CA ILE A 32 -13.77 -11.37 3.26
C ILE A 32 -12.33 -11.43 2.72
N GLY A 33 -12.04 -10.69 1.67
CA GLY A 33 -10.74 -10.69 0.99
C GLY A 33 -10.71 -11.57 -0.26
N GLN A 34 -9.56 -11.57 -0.91
CA GLN A 34 -9.29 -12.33 -2.12
C GLN A 34 -8.03 -13.17 -1.94
N ALA A 35 -7.94 -14.28 -2.63
CA ALA A 35 -6.78 -15.14 -2.71
C ALA A 35 -6.40 -15.35 -4.18
N LEU A 36 -5.13 -15.59 -4.43
CA LEU A 36 -4.66 -16.02 -5.74
C LEU A 36 -5.08 -17.48 -5.97
N ALA A 37 -5.60 -17.78 -7.16
CA ALA A 37 -5.89 -19.14 -7.62
C ALA A 37 -4.93 -19.49 -8.78
N PRO A 38 -3.68 -19.85 -8.48
CA PRO A 38 -2.64 -20.02 -9.48
C PRO A 38 -2.93 -21.16 -10.47
N GLU A 39 -3.61 -22.21 -10.02
CA GLU A 39 -3.95 -23.35 -10.86
C GLU A 39 -4.88 -23.00 -12.04
N GLU A 40 -5.73 -21.98 -11.84
CA GLU A 40 -6.67 -21.53 -12.87
C GLU A 40 -6.03 -20.54 -13.86
N LEU A 41 -4.99 -19.82 -13.42
CA LEU A 41 -4.37 -18.75 -14.19
C LEU A 41 -3.20 -19.21 -15.04
N PHE A 42 -2.55 -20.30 -14.67
CA PHE A 42 -1.24 -20.69 -15.23
C PHE A 42 -1.26 -22.09 -15.83
N ASP A 43 -2.31 -22.43 -16.60
CA ASP A 43 -2.37 -23.72 -17.30
C ASP A 43 -1.12 -23.94 -18.17
N GLY A 44 -0.34 -24.95 -17.80
CA GLY A 44 0.93 -25.27 -18.44
C GLY A 44 2.16 -24.44 -18.02
N VAL A 45 2.02 -23.49 -17.09
CA VAL A 45 3.14 -22.70 -16.56
C VAL A 45 3.25 -22.87 -15.05
N SER A 46 4.40 -23.31 -14.57
CA SER A 46 4.65 -23.52 -13.14
C SER A 46 5.43 -22.36 -12.52
N LEU A 47 4.73 -21.42 -11.88
CA LEU A 47 5.34 -20.31 -11.17
C LEU A 47 5.62 -20.68 -9.71
N LYS A 48 6.78 -20.28 -9.21
CA LYS A 48 7.08 -20.39 -7.78
C LYS A 48 6.24 -19.41 -6.98
N LEU A 49 5.69 -19.91 -5.87
CA LEU A 49 4.96 -19.09 -4.90
C LEU A 49 5.84 -18.87 -3.66
N ASN A 50 5.62 -17.76 -2.99
CA ASN A 50 6.22 -17.48 -1.69
C ASN A 50 5.45 -18.17 -0.55
N ASP A 51 5.92 -18.05 0.68
CA ASP A 51 5.30 -18.67 1.87
C ASP A 51 3.86 -18.21 2.14
N ARG A 52 3.43 -17.11 1.54
CA ARG A 52 2.07 -16.56 1.63
C ARG A 52 1.17 -16.98 0.47
N GLN A 53 1.63 -17.85 -0.41
CA GLN A 53 0.93 -18.31 -1.61
C GLN A 53 0.70 -17.22 -2.67
N PHE A 54 1.58 -16.20 -2.73
CA PHE A 54 1.65 -15.22 -3.81
C PHE A 54 2.81 -15.53 -4.73
N ILE A 55 2.78 -14.99 -5.96
CA ILE A 55 3.84 -15.21 -6.95
C ILE A 55 5.17 -14.68 -6.43
N ALA A 56 6.20 -15.53 -6.42
CA ALA A 56 7.55 -15.12 -6.08
C ALA A 56 8.21 -14.44 -7.29
N VAL A 57 8.77 -13.23 -7.06
CA VAL A 57 9.44 -12.46 -8.10
C VAL A 57 10.79 -11.93 -7.61
N ASP A 58 11.65 -11.61 -8.56
CA ASP A 58 12.82 -10.77 -8.29
C ASP A 58 12.36 -9.36 -7.87
N PRO A 59 12.75 -8.88 -6.69
CA PRO A 59 12.30 -7.59 -6.17
C PRO A 59 12.83 -6.39 -7.00
N VAL A 60 13.84 -6.58 -7.83
CA VAL A 60 14.43 -5.51 -8.65
C VAL A 60 13.61 -5.25 -9.91
N ASN A 61 13.22 -6.30 -10.62
CA ASN A 61 12.61 -6.19 -11.94
C ASN A 61 11.23 -6.83 -12.08
N GLY A 62 10.71 -7.52 -11.04
CA GLY A 62 9.42 -8.20 -11.08
C GLY A 62 9.40 -9.51 -11.88
N GLN A 63 10.55 -10.06 -12.27
CA GLN A 63 10.64 -11.32 -13.02
C GLN A 63 10.30 -12.51 -12.11
N THR A 64 9.54 -13.45 -12.62
CA THR A 64 9.16 -14.68 -11.90
C THR A 64 10.20 -15.80 -12.06
N SER A 65 9.87 -17.02 -11.61
CA SER A 65 10.66 -18.22 -11.89
C SER A 65 10.75 -18.57 -13.37
N GLU A 66 9.81 -18.10 -14.19
CA GLU A 66 9.81 -18.22 -15.64
C GLU A 66 10.37 -16.93 -16.24
N SER A 67 11.47 -17.02 -16.99
CA SER A 67 12.25 -15.87 -17.43
C SER A 67 11.49 -14.86 -18.31
N TRP A 68 10.40 -15.28 -18.94
CA TRP A 68 9.55 -14.47 -19.81
C TRP A 68 8.27 -13.97 -19.13
N VAL A 69 8.03 -14.34 -17.85
CA VAL A 69 6.87 -13.94 -17.07
C VAL A 69 7.27 -12.95 -16.00
N PHE A 70 6.53 -11.85 -15.91
CA PHE A 70 6.69 -10.80 -14.91
C PHE A 70 5.39 -10.64 -14.12
N ALA A 71 5.50 -10.32 -12.85
CA ALA A 71 4.34 -10.11 -12.00
C ALA A 71 4.57 -8.93 -11.02
N GLY A 72 3.47 -8.33 -10.58
CA GLY A 72 3.47 -7.24 -9.62
C GLY A 72 2.12 -7.03 -8.97
N GLY A 73 2.01 -6.02 -8.11
CA GLY A 73 0.80 -5.69 -7.38
C GLY A 73 0.34 -6.82 -6.45
N ASP A 74 -0.96 -6.92 -6.25
CA ASP A 74 -1.57 -7.84 -5.29
C ASP A 74 -1.27 -9.32 -5.55
N ALA A 75 -0.96 -9.68 -6.78
CA ALA A 75 -0.56 -11.05 -7.12
C ALA A 75 0.80 -11.45 -6.48
N VAL A 76 1.62 -10.49 -6.12
CA VAL A 76 2.96 -10.67 -5.51
C VAL A 76 2.95 -10.34 -4.02
N THR A 77 2.30 -9.25 -3.64
CA THR A 77 2.34 -8.72 -2.26
C THR A 77 1.15 -9.16 -1.41
N GLY A 78 0.07 -9.61 -2.02
CA GLY A 78 -1.26 -9.63 -1.43
C GLY A 78 -1.91 -8.25 -1.49
N PRO A 79 -3.12 -8.08 -0.97
CA PRO A 79 -3.86 -6.82 -0.99
C PRO A 79 -3.02 -5.67 -0.42
N SER A 80 -2.82 -4.63 -1.22
CA SER A 80 -1.97 -3.49 -0.93
C SER A 80 -2.58 -2.19 -1.49
N SER A 81 -1.79 -1.13 -1.63
CA SER A 81 -2.26 0.15 -2.16
C SER A 81 -2.18 0.21 -3.69
N VAL A 82 -3.05 1.03 -4.29
CA VAL A 82 -3.03 1.30 -5.73
C VAL A 82 -1.66 1.84 -6.18
N ILE A 83 -1.04 2.70 -5.36
CA ILE A 83 0.27 3.28 -5.67
C ILE A 83 1.36 2.21 -5.74
N GLU A 84 1.34 1.24 -4.84
CA GLU A 84 2.28 0.11 -4.86
C GLU A 84 2.06 -0.79 -6.08
N ALA A 85 0.80 -1.00 -6.46
CA ALA A 85 0.48 -1.75 -7.68
C ALA A 85 0.99 -1.04 -8.94
N ILE A 86 0.83 0.28 -9.04
CA ILE A 86 1.36 1.09 -10.15
C ILE A 86 2.90 1.00 -10.17
N ALA A 87 3.56 1.20 -9.04
CA ALA A 87 5.02 1.12 -8.95
C ALA A 87 5.56 -0.27 -9.33
N ALA A 88 4.83 -1.34 -8.96
CA ALA A 88 5.18 -2.70 -9.36
C ALA A 88 5.01 -2.91 -10.87
N GLY A 89 3.96 -2.34 -11.47
CA GLY A 89 3.73 -2.38 -12.92
C GLY A 89 4.84 -1.66 -13.70
N GLU A 90 5.25 -0.46 -13.25
CA GLU A 90 6.38 0.26 -13.85
C GLU A 90 7.69 -0.53 -13.76
N LYS A 91 7.93 -1.16 -12.60
CA LYS A 91 9.11 -2.01 -12.40
C LYS A 91 9.12 -3.20 -13.35
N ALA A 92 7.99 -3.89 -13.48
CA ALA A 92 7.86 -5.01 -14.40
C ALA A 92 8.03 -4.57 -15.87
N ALA A 93 7.49 -3.42 -16.26
CA ALA A 93 7.65 -2.88 -17.61
C ALA A 93 9.13 -2.62 -17.95
N VAL A 94 9.89 -2.06 -17.01
CA VAL A 94 11.34 -1.88 -17.18
C VAL A 94 12.08 -3.23 -17.27
N GLY A 95 11.67 -4.20 -16.45
CA GLY A 95 12.23 -5.55 -16.51
C GLY A 95 11.98 -6.23 -17.87
N ILE A 96 10.78 -6.09 -18.42
CA ILE A 96 10.41 -6.59 -19.75
C ILE A 96 11.22 -5.89 -20.83
N ASP A 97 11.31 -4.54 -20.79
CA ASP A 97 12.11 -3.77 -21.75
C ASP A 97 13.57 -4.21 -21.74
N THR A 98 14.15 -4.36 -20.57
CA THR A 98 15.53 -4.84 -20.41
C THR A 98 15.72 -6.26 -20.95
N LEU A 99 14.75 -7.15 -20.73
CA LEU A 99 14.81 -8.52 -21.26
C LEU A 99 14.76 -8.53 -22.79
N LEU A 100 13.93 -7.69 -23.41
CA LEU A 100 13.71 -7.69 -24.86
C LEU A 100 14.80 -6.94 -25.62
N THR A 101 15.34 -5.89 -25.07
CA THR A 101 16.26 -4.96 -25.77
C THR A 101 17.70 -5.00 -25.27
N GLY A 102 17.93 -5.62 -24.11
CA GLY A 102 19.25 -5.64 -23.46
C GLY A 102 19.61 -4.35 -22.71
N GLY A 103 18.69 -3.38 -22.64
CA GLY A 103 18.92 -2.10 -21.96
C GLY A 103 17.64 -1.51 -21.36
N GLU A 104 17.78 -0.54 -20.46
CA GLU A 104 16.67 0.20 -19.87
C GLU A 104 16.40 1.47 -20.69
N HIS A 105 15.16 1.62 -21.18
CA HIS A 105 14.72 2.78 -21.95
C HIS A 105 13.59 3.57 -21.23
N ALA A 106 13.54 3.49 -19.91
CA ALA A 106 12.52 4.12 -19.06
C ALA A 106 12.68 5.66 -19.02
N ALA A 107 12.44 6.32 -20.16
CA ALA A 107 12.56 7.78 -20.31
C ALA A 107 11.65 8.58 -19.35
N TRP A 108 10.57 7.98 -18.84
CA TRP A 108 9.67 8.58 -17.85
C TRP A 108 10.24 8.62 -16.43
N ARG A 109 11.26 7.82 -16.14
CA ARG A 109 11.96 7.82 -14.86
C ARG A 109 12.97 8.96 -14.75
N VAL A 110 12.51 10.16 -14.98
CA VAL A 110 13.34 11.33 -14.74
C VAL A 110 13.53 11.45 -13.23
N SER A 111 14.73 11.21 -12.76
CA SER A 111 15.12 11.55 -11.39
C SER A 111 15.03 13.06 -11.23
N ARG A 112 13.88 13.56 -10.73
CA ARG A 112 13.75 14.95 -10.33
C ARG A 112 14.44 15.11 -8.99
N ARG A 113 15.65 15.61 -9.00
CA ARG A 113 16.24 16.15 -7.80
C ARG A 113 15.47 17.43 -7.46
N VAL A 114 14.69 17.39 -6.41
CA VAL A 114 14.08 18.59 -5.85
C VAL A 114 15.10 19.16 -4.90
N ASP A 115 15.69 20.30 -5.26
CA ASP A 115 16.53 21.04 -4.34
C ASP A 115 15.61 21.74 -3.33
N THR A 116 15.56 21.18 -2.13
CA THR A 116 14.79 21.74 -1.02
C THR A 116 15.70 22.65 -0.20
N PHE A 117 15.19 23.83 0.10
CA PHE A 117 15.90 24.73 1.01
C PHE A 117 15.74 24.20 2.44
N PHE A 118 16.83 23.73 3.01
CA PHE A 118 16.90 23.22 4.36
C PHE A 118 17.52 24.29 5.27
N ASP A 119 16.78 24.70 6.30
CA ASP A 119 17.31 25.51 7.39
C ASP A 119 17.60 24.59 8.59
N PRO A 120 18.89 24.28 8.85
CA PRO A 120 19.27 23.38 9.95
C PRO A 120 18.99 23.98 11.33
N ASP A 121 18.86 25.30 11.41
CA ASP A 121 18.65 26.04 12.66
C ASP A 121 17.17 26.29 12.95
N ALA A 122 16.26 25.90 12.04
CA ALA A 122 14.83 26.03 12.29
C ALA A 122 14.38 25.08 13.40
N ASP A 123 13.97 25.64 14.52
CA ASP A 123 13.41 24.87 15.62
C ASP A 123 12.16 24.08 15.20
N PRO A 124 12.08 22.78 15.53
CA PRO A 124 10.87 22.01 15.26
C PRO A 124 9.72 22.57 16.10
N VAL A 125 8.65 23.00 15.43
CA VAL A 125 7.44 23.45 16.13
C VAL A 125 6.76 22.23 16.77
N VAL A 126 6.89 22.08 18.08
CA VAL A 126 6.23 21.04 18.86
C VAL A 126 4.78 21.45 19.13
N THR A 127 3.95 21.39 18.10
CA THR A 127 2.52 21.64 18.23
C THR A 127 1.78 20.34 18.02
N PRO A 128 0.87 19.95 18.91
CA PRO A 128 0.07 18.74 18.73
C PRO A 128 -0.79 18.88 17.47
N ARG A 129 -1.00 17.74 16.80
CA ARG A 129 -1.85 17.67 15.60
C ARG A 129 -3.27 18.12 15.95
N PRO A 130 -3.92 19.02 15.18
CA PRO A 130 -5.31 19.37 15.41
C PRO A 130 -6.20 18.14 15.19
N GLY A 131 -7.15 17.95 16.11
CA GLY A 131 -8.11 16.86 16.01
C GLY A 131 -9.06 17.01 14.82
N LEU A 132 -9.49 15.90 14.25
CA LEU A 132 -10.55 15.87 13.25
C LEU A 132 -11.92 16.00 13.95
N THR A 133 -12.75 16.90 13.45
CA THR A 133 -14.13 17.03 13.91
C THR A 133 -15.02 16.09 13.09
N LEU A 134 -15.67 15.15 13.76
CA LEU A 134 -16.60 14.23 13.12
C LEU A 134 -18.03 14.71 13.22
N LEU A 135 -18.80 14.45 12.16
CA LEU A 135 -20.25 14.65 12.21
C LEU A 135 -20.86 13.73 13.28
N PRO A 136 -21.71 14.23 14.19
CA PRO A 136 -22.41 13.39 15.17
C PRO A 136 -23.15 12.24 14.50
N VAL A 137 -23.13 11.05 15.11
CA VAL A 137 -23.70 9.82 14.53
C VAL A 137 -25.16 10.02 14.06
N ALA A 138 -25.98 10.70 14.85
CA ALA A 138 -27.37 10.97 14.51
C ALA A 138 -27.56 11.81 13.22
N LYS A 139 -26.53 12.53 12.79
CA LYS A 139 -26.52 13.37 11.58
C LYS A 139 -25.89 12.69 10.36
N ARG A 140 -25.33 11.49 10.51
CA ARG A 140 -24.72 10.73 9.42
C ARG A 140 -25.80 10.05 8.58
N LYS A 141 -26.35 10.75 7.60
CA LYS A 141 -27.39 10.24 6.71
C LYS A 141 -26.97 10.40 5.26
N GLY A 142 -27.27 9.40 4.44
CA GLY A 142 -26.93 9.41 3.02
C GLY A 142 -25.42 9.59 2.77
N PHE A 143 -25.08 10.54 1.92
CA PHE A 143 -23.69 10.87 1.56
C PHE A 143 -23.15 12.09 2.34
N ALA A 144 -23.62 12.32 3.55
CA ALA A 144 -23.10 13.41 4.37
C ALA A 144 -21.62 13.18 4.71
N GLU A 145 -20.81 14.21 4.50
CA GLU A 145 -19.39 14.18 4.85
C GLU A 145 -19.22 14.01 6.36
N VAL A 146 -18.62 12.89 6.76
CA VAL A 146 -18.48 12.52 8.17
C VAL A 146 -17.29 13.20 8.83
N GLU A 147 -16.17 13.26 8.14
CA GLU A 147 -14.97 13.99 8.58
C GLU A 147 -15.09 15.43 8.10
N ARG A 148 -15.16 16.36 9.04
CA ARG A 148 -15.29 17.75 8.69
C ARG A 148 -13.94 18.37 8.36
N THR A 149 -13.90 19.15 7.30
CA THR A 149 -12.72 19.93 6.94
C THR A 149 -12.38 20.95 8.04
N TRP A 150 -11.11 21.19 8.20
CA TRP A 150 -10.63 22.26 9.09
C TRP A 150 -11.00 23.64 8.55
N ALA A 151 -11.24 24.56 9.46
CA ALA A 151 -11.29 25.97 9.09
C ALA A 151 -9.91 26.41 8.54
N SER A 152 -9.90 27.37 7.61
CA SER A 152 -8.69 27.82 6.92
C SER A 152 -7.53 28.17 7.86
N GLY A 153 -7.82 28.79 9.02
CA GLY A 153 -6.79 29.10 10.01
C GLY A 153 -6.15 27.87 10.64
N VAL A 154 -6.92 26.82 10.89
CA VAL A 154 -6.41 25.54 11.42
C VAL A 154 -5.56 24.83 10.37
N ALA A 155 -6.04 24.78 9.13
CA ALA A 155 -5.31 24.18 8.01
C ALA A 155 -3.98 24.90 7.75
N LEU A 156 -3.98 26.25 7.80
CA LEU A 156 -2.76 27.05 7.68
C LEU A 156 -1.79 26.80 8.84
N GLY A 157 -2.30 26.64 10.07
CA GLY A 157 -1.48 26.25 11.22
C GLY A 157 -0.84 24.89 11.05
N GLU A 158 -1.61 23.90 10.56
CA GLU A 158 -1.10 22.55 10.31
C GLU A 158 -0.06 22.52 9.17
N SER A 159 -0.24 23.33 8.12
CA SER A 159 0.73 23.39 7.04
C SER A 159 2.09 23.95 7.49
N LYS A 160 2.10 24.83 8.50
CA LYS A 160 3.34 25.35 9.11
C LYS A 160 4.01 24.34 10.03
N ARG A 161 3.27 23.35 10.53
CA ARG A 161 3.79 22.29 11.37
C ARG A 161 4.45 21.17 10.55
N CYS A 162 4.05 21.00 9.31
CA CYS A 162 4.58 19.97 8.42
C CYS A 162 5.96 20.37 7.90
N LEU A 163 6.96 19.78 8.39
CA LEU A 163 8.21 20.43 8.37
C LEU A 163 9.33 19.67 7.78
N ARG A 164 9.35 18.82 7.02
CA ARG A 164 10.57 18.23 6.46
C ARG A 164 10.36 16.77 6.04
N CYS A 165 9.40 16.53 5.20
CA CYS A 165 9.32 15.26 4.47
C CYS A 165 10.54 15.04 3.55
N ASP A 166 11.31 16.08 3.32
CA ASP A 166 12.55 16.13 2.56
C ASP A 166 13.82 15.89 3.39
N TYR A 167 13.72 15.93 4.71
CA TYR A 167 14.84 15.57 5.58
C TYR A 167 15.13 14.06 5.43
N ARG A 168 16.11 13.77 4.62
CA ARG A 168 16.76 12.46 4.59
C ARG A 168 18.15 12.64 5.18
N GLU A 169 18.48 11.87 6.22
CA GLU A 169 19.88 11.67 6.56
C GLU A 169 20.62 11.26 5.29
N GLU A 170 21.61 12.02 4.89
CA GLU A 170 22.50 11.61 3.80
C GLU A 170 23.13 10.29 4.21
N THR A 171 22.62 9.20 3.68
CA THR A 171 23.34 7.93 3.72
C THR A 171 24.58 8.13 2.85
N VAL A 172 25.70 8.43 3.49
CA VAL A 172 27.00 8.45 2.84
C VAL A 172 27.24 7.06 2.27
N THR A 173 26.99 6.90 0.99
CA THR A 173 27.36 5.68 0.27
C THR A 173 28.87 5.71 0.17
N VAL A 174 29.55 5.07 1.09
CA VAL A 174 30.99 4.79 0.96
C VAL A 174 31.10 3.82 -0.22
N SER A 175 31.47 4.35 -1.38
CA SER A 175 31.89 3.55 -2.53
C SER A 175 33.10 2.73 -2.13
N ARG A 176 32.95 1.43 -2.13
CA ARG A 176 34.07 0.46 -2.10
C ARG A 176 34.54 0.20 -3.50
#